data_e25a317f286a985c0184591c6f88c099
#
_entry.id   e25a317f286a985c0184591c6f88c099
#
_cell.length_a   1.000
_cell.length_b   1.000
_cell.length_c   1.000
_cell.angle_alpha   90.00
_cell.angle_beta   90.00
_cell.angle_gamma   90.00
#
_symmetry.space_group_name_H-M   'P 1'
#
loop_
_entity.id
_entity.type
_entity.pdbx_description
1 polymer ?
#
loop_
_entity_poly.entity_id
_entity_poly.type
_entity_poly.pdbx_seq_one_letter_code
_entity_poly.pdbx_strand_id
1 'polypeptide(L)'
;MSKAIIVVDFAYKGTQRKGHGTGRKGLSSTLKYLQYRDKVQNRLAANRDYERWQDRGMGIHWRDIMKNSDALQSKHVLAWTWVISPAPDLMALIPEAERRDLVCDLTERIVEDYYLERGFGVPEYSYILHDREAKMEDEGETMQQLHTHVVLPGTAPLDGVDRAAVYNNKERGHDVLFREIASRHFSEALDRIVGPEWQLLREEPEIEPDQPAPNDLDAWFPRS
;
A
#
# COMPACT_ATOMS: atom_id res chain seq x y z
N MET A 1 -3.79 18.84 8.32
CA MET A 1 -4.12 17.88 7.23
C MET A 1 -4.41 16.53 7.85
N SER A 2 -5.56 15.93 7.61
CA SER A 2 -5.88 14.61 8.14
C SER A 2 -4.83 13.58 7.73
N LYS A 3 -4.35 12.78 8.67
CA LYS A 3 -3.34 11.74 8.45
C LYS A 3 -3.93 10.61 7.61
N ALA A 4 -3.23 10.16 6.57
CA ALA A 4 -3.73 9.10 5.70
C ALA A 4 -4.01 7.81 6.50
N ILE A 5 -5.18 7.19 6.27
CA ILE A 5 -5.55 5.93 6.95
C ILE A 5 -4.86 4.71 6.34
N ILE A 6 -4.55 4.78 5.07
CA ILE A 6 -3.84 3.74 4.32
C ILE A 6 -2.92 4.39 3.30
N VAL A 7 -1.73 3.88 3.15
CA VAL A 7 -0.76 4.29 2.13
C VAL A 7 -0.77 3.28 1.01
N VAL A 8 -0.96 3.75 -0.21
CA VAL A 8 -0.85 2.95 -1.43
C VAL A 8 0.04 3.67 -2.43
N ASP A 9 0.87 2.90 -3.12
CA ASP A 9 1.72 3.41 -4.21
C ASP A 9 1.89 2.36 -5.30
N PHE A 10 2.15 2.80 -6.51
CA PHE A 10 2.45 1.94 -7.64
C PHE A 10 3.70 2.40 -8.40
N ALA A 11 4.51 1.44 -8.78
CA ALA A 11 5.66 1.61 -9.65
C ALA A 11 5.64 0.54 -10.76
N TYR A 12 6.39 0.76 -11.82
CA TYR A 12 6.49 -0.22 -12.89
C TYR A 12 7.93 -0.59 -13.23
N LYS A 13 8.09 -1.77 -13.82
CA LYS A 13 9.32 -2.21 -14.47
C LYS A 13 9.07 -2.24 -15.97
N GLY A 14 9.88 -1.49 -16.72
CA GLY A 14 9.77 -1.42 -18.19
C GLY A 14 10.28 -2.68 -18.88
N THR A 15 9.81 -2.94 -20.10
CA THR A 15 10.29 -4.04 -20.97
C THR A 15 11.64 -3.71 -21.58
N GLN A 16 11.91 -2.43 -21.86
CA GLN A 16 13.15 -1.97 -22.48
C GLN A 16 14.15 -1.48 -21.43
N ARG A 17 15.42 -1.72 -21.71
CA ARG A 17 16.55 -1.29 -20.91
C ARG A 17 16.79 0.20 -21.12
N LYS A 18 16.12 1.05 -20.35
CA LYS A 18 16.47 2.49 -20.26
C LYS A 18 16.99 2.76 -18.84
N GLY A 19 18.29 3.06 -18.74
CA GLY A 19 18.93 3.43 -17.49
C GLY A 19 19.29 2.26 -16.55
N HIS A 20 19.93 2.57 -15.44
CA HIS A 20 20.40 1.61 -14.47
C HIS A 20 19.25 0.94 -13.68
N GLY A 21 19.15 -0.38 -13.79
CA GLY A 21 18.32 -1.21 -12.92
C GLY A 21 16.84 -1.38 -13.31
N THR A 22 16.41 -0.88 -14.47
CA THR A 22 15.04 -1.08 -15.00
C THR A 22 14.94 -2.34 -15.86
N GLY A 23 13.74 -2.94 -15.95
CA GLY A 23 13.47 -4.13 -16.74
C GLY A 23 13.63 -5.44 -15.97
N ARG A 24 13.87 -6.54 -16.72
CA ARG A 24 13.92 -7.92 -16.17
C ARG A 24 14.87 -8.08 -14.98
N LYS A 25 16.08 -7.50 -15.06
CA LYS A 25 17.06 -7.58 -13.96
C LYS A 25 16.56 -6.85 -12.71
N GLY A 26 15.96 -5.67 -12.90
CA GLY A 26 15.38 -4.89 -11.79
C GLY A 26 14.20 -5.62 -11.15
N LEU A 27 13.29 -6.19 -11.94
CA LEU A 27 12.17 -6.97 -11.42
C LEU A 27 12.66 -8.20 -10.67
N SER A 28 13.56 -9.00 -11.28
CA SER A 28 14.14 -10.18 -10.63
C SER A 28 14.81 -9.86 -9.31
N SER A 29 15.56 -8.75 -9.22
CA SER A 29 16.19 -8.30 -7.99
C SER A 29 15.16 -7.90 -6.93
N THR A 30 14.11 -7.17 -7.34
CA THR A 30 12.99 -6.79 -6.45
C THR A 30 12.27 -8.03 -5.90
N LEU A 31 11.89 -8.97 -6.78
CA LEU A 31 11.17 -10.18 -6.37
C LEU A 31 11.98 -11.06 -5.40
N LYS A 32 13.28 -11.23 -5.69
CA LYS A 32 14.19 -11.96 -4.79
C LYS A 32 14.32 -11.26 -3.44
N TYR A 33 14.47 -9.94 -3.46
CA TYR A 33 14.54 -9.15 -2.25
C TYR A 33 13.28 -9.32 -1.40
N LEU A 34 12.10 -9.17 -1.99
CA LEU A 34 10.81 -9.33 -1.31
C LEU A 34 10.65 -10.75 -0.74
N GLN A 35 11.00 -11.78 -1.51
CA GLN A 35 10.86 -13.18 -1.08
C GLN A 35 11.83 -13.61 0.04
N TYR A 36 13.02 -12.99 0.08
CA TYR A 36 14.11 -13.45 0.96
C TYR A 36 14.56 -12.42 1.99
N ARG A 37 13.90 -11.28 2.05
CA ARG A 37 14.30 -10.15 2.89
C ARG A 37 14.46 -10.54 4.35
N ASP A 38 13.48 -11.23 4.91
CA ASP A 38 13.47 -11.53 6.34
C ASP A 38 14.47 -12.62 6.75
N LYS A 39 14.95 -13.40 5.78
CA LYS A 39 16.10 -14.29 6.02
C LYS A 39 17.37 -13.54 6.42
N VAL A 40 17.55 -12.33 5.91
CA VAL A 40 18.76 -11.54 6.18
C VAL A 40 18.67 -10.82 7.52
N GLN A 41 17.47 -10.38 7.90
CA GLN A 41 17.23 -9.64 9.14
C GLN A 41 17.02 -10.56 10.35
N ASN A 42 16.43 -11.75 10.17
CA ASN A 42 16.15 -12.71 11.22
C ASN A 42 16.90 -14.03 11.04
N ARG A 43 18.22 -14.02 11.17
CA ARG A 43 19.02 -15.27 11.20
C ARG A 43 18.60 -16.25 12.29
N LEU A 44 17.90 -15.78 13.33
CA LEU A 44 17.38 -16.59 14.43
C LEU A 44 15.95 -17.13 14.18
N ALA A 45 15.22 -16.58 13.21
CA ALA A 45 13.90 -17.05 12.83
C ALA A 45 13.92 -18.01 11.62
N ALA A 46 15.06 -18.64 11.35
CA ALA A 46 15.33 -19.47 10.17
C ALA A 46 14.37 -20.67 9.97
N ASN A 47 13.50 -20.96 10.93
CA ASN A 47 12.54 -22.06 10.88
C ASN A 47 11.06 -21.62 10.79
N ARG A 48 10.79 -20.33 10.68
CA ARG A 48 9.41 -19.86 10.55
C ARG A 48 9.05 -19.66 9.10
N ASP A 49 7.78 -19.93 8.82
CA ASP A 49 7.17 -19.80 7.51
C ASP A 49 7.64 -18.50 6.85
N TYR A 50 8.42 -18.68 5.77
CA TYR A 50 8.79 -17.55 4.94
C TYR A 50 7.52 -16.80 4.57
N GLU A 51 7.59 -15.50 4.50
CA GLU A 51 6.57 -14.75 3.83
C GLU A 51 6.47 -15.34 2.43
N ARG A 52 5.38 -16.05 2.20
CA ARG A 52 5.15 -16.76 0.94
C ARG A 52 4.33 -15.87 0.03
N TRP A 53 4.67 -15.90 -1.23
CA TRP A 53 3.81 -15.31 -2.23
C TRP A 53 2.44 -16.00 -2.19
N GLN A 54 1.40 -15.17 -2.04
CA GLN A 54 0.01 -15.58 -2.25
C GLN A 54 -0.25 -15.50 -3.75
N ASP A 55 -0.61 -16.64 -4.34
CA ASP A 55 -0.78 -16.77 -5.79
C ASP A 55 -2.23 -16.50 -6.19
N ARG A 56 -2.39 -15.57 -7.12
CA ARG A 56 -3.62 -15.30 -7.86
C ARG A 56 -3.33 -15.34 -9.37
N GLY A 57 -2.52 -16.32 -9.80
CA GLY A 57 -2.19 -16.59 -11.19
C GLY A 57 -0.78 -16.21 -11.64
N MET A 58 0.02 -15.49 -10.82
CA MET A 58 1.39 -15.16 -11.19
C MET A 58 2.44 -16.12 -10.63
N GLY A 59 2.08 -16.96 -9.64
CA GLY A 59 2.95 -17.99 -9.05
C GLY A 59 3.37 -17.72 -7.61
N ILE A 60 3.86 -18.78 -6.95
CA ILE A 60 4.26 -18.79 -5.53
C ILE A 60 5.76 -18.55 -5.31
N HIS A 61 6.51 -18.39 -6.37
CA HIS A 61 7.96 -18.22 -6.31
C HIS A 61 8.42 -17.12 -7.30
N TRP A 62 9.44 -16.37 -6.96
CA TRP A 62 9.94 -15.26 -7.78
C TRP A 62 10.25 -15.65 -9.25
N ARG A 63 10.64 -16.92 -9.52
CA ARG A 63 10.91 -17.40 -10.88
C ARG A 63 9.62 -17.54 -11.69
N ASP A 64 8.56 -18.03 -11.07
CA ASP A 64 7.25 -18.21 -11.71
C ASP A 64 6.67 -16.84 -12.02
N ILE A 65 6.73 -15.91 -11.05
CA ILE A 65 6.30 -14.51 -11.24
C ILE A 65 7.07 -13.86 -12.39
N MET A 66 8.39 -14.07 -12.48
CA MET A 66 9.18 -13.57 -13.61
C MET A 66 8.74 -14.14 -14.96
N LYS A 67 8.53 -15.46 -15.02
CA LYS A 67 8.07 -16.13 -16.24
C LYS A 67 6.71 -15.60 -16.69
N ASN A 68 5.78 -15.45 -15.77
CA ASN A 68 4.43 -14.96 -16.06
C ASN A 68 4.43 -13.45 -16.36
N SER A 69 5.29 -12.65 -15.72
CA SER A 69 5.49 -11.25 -16.11
C SER A 69 5.97 -11.12 -17.56
N ASP A 70 6.89 -11.99 -18.01
CA ASP A 70 7.35 -12.00 -19.40
C ASP A 70 6.25 -12.41 -20.37
N ALA A 71 5.40 -13.38 -20.00
CA ALA A 71 4.32 -13.85 -20.86
C ALA A 71 3.18 -12.83 -20.99
N LEU A 72 2.91 -12.06 -19.92
CA LEU A 72 1.77 -11.15 -19.81
C LEU A 72 2.18 -9.66 -19.86
N GLN A 73 3.39 -9.36 -20.34
CA GLN A 73 3.87 -7.99 -20.47
C GLN A 73 3.12 -7.22 -21.56
N SER A 74 3.05 -5.89 -21.41
CA SER A 74 2.68 -4.99 -22.51
C SER A 74 3.92 -4.56 -23.29
N LYS A 75 3.73 -3.79 -24.35
CA LYS A 75 4.85 -3.24 -25.14
C LYS A 75 5.88 -2.47 -24.28
N HIS A 76 5.43 -1.82 -23.21
CA HIS A 76 6.26 -0.91 -22.42
C HIS A 76 6.42 -1.31 -20.95
N VAL A 77 5.50 -2.12 -20.43
CA VAL A 77 5.46 -2.51 -19.02
C VAL A 77 5.60 -4.02 -18.89
N LEU A 78 6.68 -4.45 -18.23
CA LEU A 78 6.94 -5.83 -17.88
C LEU A 78 6.06 -6.26 -16.69
N ALA A 79 6.03 -5.45 -15.65
CA ALA A 79 5.19 -5.67 -14.49
C ALA A 79 4.94 -4.35 -13.74
N TRP A 80 3.81 -4.28 -13.06
CA TRP A 80 3.52 -3.31 -12.01
C TRP A 80 3.89 -3.89 -10.66
N THR A 81 4.35 -3.03 -9.77
CA THR A 81 4.59 -3.35 -8.37
C THR A 81 3.83 -2.35 -7.51
N TRP A 82 3.00 -2.84 -6.61
CA TRP A 82 2.21 -2.02 -5.70
C TRP A 82 2.63 -2.25 -4.27
N VAL A 83 2.38 -1.25 -3.43
CA VAL A 83 2.48 -1.34 -1.98
C VAL A 83 1.13 -0.93 -1.41
N ILE A 84 0.63 -1.70 -0.45
CA ILE A 84 -0.60 -1.43 0.30
C ILE A 84 -0.24 -1.55 1.78
N SER A 85 -0.34 -0.45 2.51
CA SER A 85 0.10 -0.34 3.90
C SER A 85 -0.93 0.43 4.73
N PRO A 86 -1.81 -0.25 5.45
CA PRO A 86 -2.70 0.38 6.43
C PRO A 86 -1.90 1.12 7.51
N ALA A 87 -2.48 2.18 8.07
CA ALA A 87 -1.85 2.96 9.12
C ALA A 87 -1.66 2.12 10.39
N PRO A 88 -0.44 2.06 10.97
CA PRO A 88 -0.12 1.18 12.09
C PRO A 88 -0.97 1.44 13.34
N ASP A 89 -1.25 2.70 13.63
CA ASP A 89 -2.08 3.13 14.78
C ASP A 89 -3.54 2.65 14.65
N LEU A 90 -4.12 2.66 13.45
CA LEU A 90 -5.44 2.10 13.21
C LEU A 90 -5.42 0.56 13.22
N MET A 91 -4.36 -0.04 12.70
CA MET A 91 -4.18 -1.49 12.78
C MET A 91 -4.06 -1.98 14.23
N ALA A 92 -3.52 -1.15 15.13
CA ALA A 92 -3.43 -1.49 16.55
C ALA A 92 -4.81 -1.64 17.24
N LEU A 93 -5.86 -1.02 16.69
CA LEU A 93 -7.24 -1.16 17.19
C LEU A 93 -7.86 -2.53 16.86
N ILE A 94 -7.32 -3.22 15.88
CA ILE A 94 -7.81 -4.52 15.40
C ILE A 94 -7.18 -5.63 16.21
N PRO A 95 -7.92 -6.69 16.60
CA PRO A 95 -7.35 -7.85 17.27
C PRO A 95 -6.15 -8.42 16.51
N GLU A 96 -5.05 -8.68 17.21
CA GLU A 96 -3.79 -9.09 16.59
C GLU A 96 -3.95 -10.33 15.68
N ALA A 97 -4.77 -11.28 16.10
CA ALA A 97 -5.04 -12.50 15.33
C ALA A 97 -5.72 -12.24 13.97
N GLU A 98 -6.43 -11.12 13.82
CA GLU A 98 -7.18 -10.77 12.60
C GLU A 98 -6.40 -9.88 11.64
N ARG A 99 -5.34 -9.21 12.12
CA ARG A 99 -4.63 -8.18 11.35
C ARG A 99 -4.06 -8.68 10.03
N ARG A 100 -3.44 -9.86 10.04
CA ARG A 100 -2.78 -10.43 8.85
C ARG A 100 -3.82 -10.80 7.78
N ASP A 101 -4.90 -11.45 8.19
CA ASP A 101 -5.98 -11.84 7.29
C ASP A 101 -6.69 -10.61 6.71
N LEU A 102 -6.91 -9.59 7.53
CA LEU A 102 -7.46 -8.32 7.06
C LEU A 102 -6.61 -7.66 5.99
N VAL A 103 -5.28 -7.59 6.17
CA VAL A 103 -4.40 -6.95 5.17
C VAL A 103 -4.36 -7.75 3.88
N CYS A 104 -4.45 -9.08 3.95
CA CYS A 104 -4.60 -9.93 2.76
C CYS A 104 -5.93 -9.68 2.04
N ASP A 105 -7.06 -9.69 2.76
CA ASP A 105 -8.39 -9.42 2.22
C ASP A 105 -8.49 -8.02 1.58
N LEU A 106 -7.97 -7.00 2.27
CA LEU A 106 -7.87 -5.65 1.72
C LEU A 106 -7.09 -5.62 0.41
N THR A 107 -5.95 -6.32 0.35
CA THR A 107 -5.12 -6.36 -0.84
C THR A 107 -5.90 -6.93 -2.03
N GLU A 108 -6.60 -8.03 -1.84
CA GLU A 108 -7.36 -8.69 -2.90
C GLU A 108 -8.51 -7.81 -3.39
N ARG A 109 -9.31 -7.24 -2.48
CA ARG A 109 -10.42 -6.33 -2.83
C ARG A 109 -9.95 -5.06 -3.52
N ILE A 110 -8.86 -4.46 -3.07
CA ILE A 110 -8.30 -3.25 -3.69
C ILE A 110 -7.83 -3.55 -5.12
N VAL A 111 -7.16 -4.70 -5.35
CA VAL A 111 -6.76 -5.10 -6.69
C VAL A 111 -7.98 -5.30 -7.58
N GLU A 112 -8.98 -6.05 -7.11
CA GLU A 112 -10.19 -6.35 -7.85
C GLU A 112 -10.92 -5.07 -8.26
N ASP A 113 -11.30 -4.24 -7.31
CA ASP A 113 -12.07 -3.02 -7.57
C ASP A 113 -11.31 -2.02 -8.45
N TYR A 114 -10.00 -1.89 -8.25
CA TYR A 114 -9.19 -0.97 -9.06
C TYR A 114 -9.20 -1.32 -10.55
N TYR A 115 -9.20 -2.59 -10.89
CA TYR A 115 -9.28 -3.02 -12.28
C TYR A 115 -10.71 -2.95 -12.82
N LEU A 116 -11.69 -3.40 -12.04
CA LEU A 116 -13.11 -3.38 -12.43
C LEU A 116 -13.61 -1.95 -12.64
N GLU A 117 -13.32 -1.01 -11.76
CA GLU A 117 -13.73 0.40 -11.90
C GLU A 117 -13.08 1.08 -13.11
N ARG A 118 -11.98 0.54 -13.61
CA ARG A 118 -11.34 1.00 -14.85
C ARG A 118 -11.80 0.26 -16.10
N GLY A 119 -12.80 -0.62 -15.99
CA GLY A 119 -13.36 -1.38 -17.09
C GLY A 119 -12.50 -2.55 -17.56
N PHE A 120 -11.53 -2.99 -16.76
CA PHE A 120 -10.73 -4.19 -17.02
C PHE A 120 -11.30 -5.38 -16.25
N GLY A 121 -11.02 -6.59 -16.74
CA GLY A 121 -11.10 -7.78 -15.89
C GLY A 121 -9.94 -7.82 -14.90
N VAL A 122 -10.12 -8.54 -13.79
CA VAL A 122 -9.06 -8.73 -12.79
C VAL A 122 -7.90 -9.50 -13.41
N PRO A 123 -6.67 -8.95 -13.42
CA PRO A 123 -5.52 -9.66 -13.95
C PRO A 123 -5.03 -10.73 -13.00
N GLU A 124 -4.15 -11.59 -13.47
CA GLU A 124 -3.33 -12.44 -12.63
C GLU A 124 -2.40 -11.57 -11.77
N TYR A 125 -2.23 -11.92 -10.50
CA TYR A 125 -1.27 -11.24 -9.62
C TYR A 125 -0.72 -12.19 -8.56
N SER A 126 0.32 -11.80 -7.91
CA SER A 126 0.78 -12.40 -6.66
C SER A 126 1.15 -11.30 -5.69
N TYR A 127 0.95 -11.55 -4.40
CA TYR A 127 1.35 -10.61 -3.37
C TYR A 127 2.07 -11.31 -2.21
N ILE A 128 2.87 -10.56 -1.49
CA ILE A 128 3.57 -11.04 -0.30
C ILE A 128 3.30 -10.07 0.84
N LEU A 129 2.89 -10.62 1.98
CA LEU A 129 2.66 -9.85 3.20
C LEU A 129 3.97 -9.76 3.99
N HIS A 130 4.33 -8.54 4.35
CA HIS A 130 5.46 -8.25 5.22
C HIS A 130 4.96 -7.72 6.56
N ASP A 131 5.62 -8.18 7.61
CA ASP A 131 5.43 -7.72 8.98
C ASP A 131 6.70 -7.01 9.45
N ARG A 132 6.59 -5.75 9.83
CA ARG A 132 7.71 -4.92 10.26
C ARG A 132 7.38 -4.17 11.53
N GLU A 133 8.42 -3.73 12.21
CA GLU A 133 8.36 -2.70 13.21
C GLU A 133 8.64 -1.34 12.56
N ALA A 134 7.72 -0.40 12.69
CA ALA A 134 7.89 1.00 12.32
C ALA A 134 8.14 1.83 13.58
N LYS A 135 9.12 2.72 13.54
CA LYS A 135 9.34 3.70 14.61
C LYS A 135 8.29 4.80 14.48
N MET A 136 7.60 5.09 15.56
CA MET A 136 6.73 6.26 15.66
C MET A 136 7.57 7.52 15.88
N GLU A 137 7.18 8.64 15.25
CA GLU A 137 7.98 9.87 15.26
C GLU A 137 8.10 10.50 16.65
N ASP A 138 7.10 10.33 17.52
CA ASP A 138 6.98 11.12 18.75
C ASP A 138 7.43 10.45 20.05
N GLU A 139 7.65 9.12 20.12
CA GLU A 139 7.89 8.47 21.43
C GLU A 139 8.99 7.39 21.42
N GLY A 140 9.66 7.14 20.31
CA GLY A 140 10.63 6.05 20.21
C GLY A 140 10.00 4.65 20.32
N GLU A 141 8.68 4.56 20.39
CA GLU A 141 7.94 3.31 20.36
C GLU A 141 7.93 2.72 18.96
N THR A 142 7.98 1.39 18.88
CA THR A 142 7.85 0.66 17.64
C THR A 142 6.43 0.09 17.54
N MET A 143 5.79 0.25 16.38
CA MET A 143 4.50 -0.37 16.09
C MET A 143 4.63 -1.37 14.96
N GLN A 144 3.82 -2.43 15.02
CA GLN A 144 3.72 -3.39 13.94
C GLN A 144 3.18 -2.71 12.67
N GLN A 145 3.93 -2.80 11.58
CA GLN A 145 3.52 -2.31 10.27
C GLN A 145 3.34 -3.45 9.28
N LEU A 146 2.13 -3.94 9.18
CA LEU A 146 1.74 -4.91 8.15
C LEU A 146 1.53 -4.21 6.81
N HIS A 147 2.11 -4.75 5.74
CA HIS A 147 1.93 -4.22 4.40
C HIS A 147 2.12 -5.32 3.36
N THR A 148 1.49 -5.17 2.21
CA THR A 148 1.69 -6.08 1.09
C THR A 148 2.45 -5.43 -0.04
N HIS A 149 3.24 -6.25 -0.73
CA HIS A 149 3.79 -5.95 -2.04
C HIS A 149 3.08 -6.81 -3.06
N VAL A 150 2.43 -6.18 -4.03
CA VAL A 150 1.69 -6.87 -5.11
C VAL A 150 2.47 -6.76 -6.40
N VAL A 151 2.50 -7.83 -7.17
CA VAL A 151 3.09 -7.86 -8.52
C VAL A 151 2.02 -8.26 -9.51
N LEU A 152 1.82 -7.40 -10.51
CA LEU A 152 0.82 -7.55 -11.55
C LEU A 152 1.48 -7.45 -12.93
N PRO A 153 0.91 -8.08 -13.98
CA PRO A 153 1.45 -7.98 -15.32
C PRO A 153 1.23 -6.62 -15.95
N GLY A 154 1.86 -6.39 -17.08
CA GLY A 154 1.67 -5.18 -17.91
C GLY A 154 0.37 -5.13 -18.69
N THR A 155 -0.41 -6.21 -18.69
CA THR A 155 -1.71 -6.34 -19.36
C THR A 155 -2.77 -6.90 -18.44
N ALA A 156 -4.06 -6.62 -18.73
CA ALA A 156 -5.19 -7.20 -18.05
C ALA A 156 -6.24 -7.67 -19.06
N PRO A 157 -7.13 -8.61 -18.69
CA PRO A 157 -8.28 -8.97 -19.49
C PRO A 157 -9.14 -7.74 -19.81
N LEU A 158 -9.75 -7.68 -20.98
CA LEU A 158 -10.64 -6.62 -21.38
C LEU A 158 -11.70 -7.18 -22.31
N ASP A 159 -12.96 -6.82 -22.08
CA ASP A 159 -14.07 -7.26 -22.91
C ASP A 159 -13.88 -6.89 -24.38
N GLY A 160 -14.17 -7.84 -25.25
CA GLY A 160 -14.01 -7.68 -26.71
C GLY A 160 -12.59 -7.89 -27.25
N VAL A 161 -11.59 -7.99 -26.39
CA VAL A 161 -10.22 -8.39 -26.72
C VAL A 161 -9.68 -9.32 -25.64
N ASP A 162 -8.72 -10.18 -25.98
CA ASP A 162 -8.18 -11.11 -24.98
C ASP A 162 -7.54 -10.35 -23.81
N ARG A 163 -6.63 -9.43 -24.12
CA ARG A 163 -5.93 -8.61 -23.12
C ARG A 163 -5.57 -7.23 -23.68
N ALA A 164 -5.56 -6.24 -22.79
CA ALA A 164 -5.14 -4.88 -23.11
C ALA A 164 -4.01 -4.40 -22.18
N ALA A 165 -3.19 -3.48 -22.68
CA ALA A 165 -2.12 -2.87 -21.90
C ALA A 165 -2.70 -2.00 -20.77
N VAL A 166 -2.18 -2.18 -19.55
CA VAL A 166 -2.55 -1.36 -18.40
C VAL A 166 -1.49 -0.29 -18.17
N TYR A 167 -1.94 0.96 -18.07
CA TYR A 167 -1.10 2.10 -17.78
C TYR A 167 -1.64 2.82 -16.53
N ASN A 168 -0.85 2.86 -15.47
CA ASN A 168 -1.14 3.66 -14.30
C ASN A 168 -0.43 5.01 -14.46
N ASN A 169 -1.18 6.09 -14.49
CA ASN A 169 -0.69 7.44 -14.73
C ASN A 169 -1.28 8.41 -13.69
N LYS A 170 -0.41 9.06 -12.92
CA LYS A 170 -0.80 10.06 -11.90
C LYS A 170 -1.49 11.27 -12.51
N GLU A 171 -1.07 11.72 -13.69
CA GLU A 171 -1.71 12.85 -14.39
C GLU A 171 -3.17 12.56 -14.79
N ARG A 172 -3.54 11.28 -14.88
CA ARG A 172 -4.92 10.84 -15.15
C ARG A 172 -5.70 10.47 -13.89
N GLY A 173 -5.15 10.78 -12.71
CA GLY A 173 -5.81 10.51 -11.43
C GLY A 173 -5.85 9.03 -11.02
N HIS A 174 -5.08 8.14 -11.66
CA HIS A 174 -5.11 6.73 -11.31
C HIS A 174 -4.57 6.45 -9.89
N ASP A 175 -3.69 7.29 -9.37
CA ASP A 175 -3.23 7.25 -7.99
C ASP A 175 -4.29 7.77 -7.01
N VAL A 176 -5.12 8.73 -7.44
CA VAL A 176 -6.27 9.22 -6.65
C VAL A 176 -7.29 8.11 -6.52
N LEU A 177 -7.72 7.51 -7.64
CA LEU A 177 -8.65 6.38 -7.65
C LEU A 177 -8.13 5.22 -6.76
N PHE A 178 -6.84 4.90 -6.86
CA PHE A 178 -6.23 3.84 -6.05
C PHE A 178 -6.33 4.14 -4.55
N ARG A 179 -6.06 5.38 -4.14
CA ARG A 179 -6.19 5.80 -2.74
C ARG A 179 -7.64 5.82 -2.27
N GLU A 180 -8.57 6.24 -3.12
CA GLU A 180 -10.02 6.27 -2.80
C GLU A 180 -10.55 4.86 -2.56
N ILE A 181 -10.24 3.90 -3.45
CA ILE A 181 -10.62 2.50 -3.29
C ILE A 181 -10.02 1.91 -2.02
N ALA A 182 -8.72 2.12 -1.80
CA ALA A 182 -8.04 1.59 -0.63
C ALA A 182 -8.60 2.17 0.68
N SER A 183 -8.87 3.48 0.70
CA SER A 183 -9.45 4.15 1.86
C SER A 183 -10.87 3.66 2.14
N ARG A 184 -11.68 3.48 1.10
CA ARG A 184 -13.05 2.95 1.22
C ARG A 184 -13.04 1.57 1.89
N HIS A 185 -12.29 0.63 1.34
CA HIS A 185 -12.22 -0.74 1.89
C HIS A 185 -11.69 -0.79 3.32
N PHE A 186 -10.67 0.02 3.62
CA PHE A 186 -10.13 0.01 4.97
C PHE A 186 -11.07 0.69 5.98
N SER A 187 -11.75 1.77 5.61
CA SER A 187 -12.78 2.40 6.45
C SER A 187 -13.92 1.43 6.74
N GLU A 188 -14.46 0.75 5.72
CA GLU A 188 -15.51 -0.25 5.89
C GLU A 188 -15.08 -1.41 6.82
N ALA A 189 -13.82 -1.82 6.74
CA ALA A 189 -13.28 -2.84 7.63
C ALA A 189 -13.16 -2.35 9.07
N LEU A 190 -12.71 -1.12 9.29
CA LEU A 190 -12.63 -0.51 10.61
C LEU A 190 -14.03 -0.32 11.22
N ASP A 191 -14.99 0.19 10.46
CA ASP A 191 -16.38 0.37 10.92
C ASP A 191 -16.99 -0.96 11.36
N ARG A 192 -16.68 -2.05 10.65
CA ARG A 192 -17.19 -3.40 10.96
C ARG A 192 -16.53 -4.01 12.20
N ILE A 193 -15.22 -3.83 12.38
CA ILE A 193 -14.43 -4.53 13.43
C ILE A 193 -14.35 -3.71 14.71
N VAL A 194 -14.13 -2.42 14.59
CA VAL A 194 -13.87 -1.50 15.71
C VAL A 194 -15.10 -0.66 16.04
N GLY A 195 -15.93 -0.34 15.05
CA GLY A 195 -17.00 0.64 15.15
C GLY A 195 -16.55 2.00 14.61
N PRO A 196 -17.48 2.95 14.39
CA PRO A 196 -17.17 4.24 13.75
C PRO A 196 -16.30 5.18 14.60
N GLU A 197 -16.08 4.88 15.88
CA GLU A 197 -15.33 5.70 16.82
C GLU A 197 -13.85 5.87 16.43
N TRP A 198 -13.30 4.99 15.58
CA TRP A 198 -11.93 5.13 15.07
C TRP A 198 -11.71 6.46 14.33
N GLN A 199 -12.78 7.06 13.80
CA GLN A 199 -12.71 8.33 13.06
C GLN A 199 -12.27 9.48 13.97
N LEU A 200 -12.67 9.45 15.25
CA LEU A 200 -12.30 10.44 16.26
C LEU A 200 -10.78 10.53 16.46
N LEU A 201 -10.05 9.46 16.20
CA LEU A 201 -8.59 9.42 16.28
C LEU A 201 -7.91 10.19 15.12
N ARG A 202 -8.69 10.59 14.11
CA ARG A 202 -8.21 11.30 12.92
C ARG A 202 -8.70 12.74 12.86
N GLU A 203 -9.61 13.12 13.74
CA GLU A 203 -9.99 14.51 13.90
C GLU A 203 -8.81 15.23 14.57
N GLU A 204 -8.27 16.24 13.89
CA GLU A 204 -7.33 17.16 14.54
C GLU A 204 -8.12 17.84 15.65
N PRO A 205 -7.57 17.94 16.89
CA PRO A 205 -8.22 18.74 17.93
C PRO A 205 -8.48 20.12 17.34
N GLU A 206 -9.73 20.60 17.40
CA GLU A 206 -10.03 21.99 17.11
C GLU A 206 -9.08 22.84 17.95
N ILE A 207 -8.06 23.40 17.34
CA ILE A 207 -7.26 24.44 17.97
C ILE A 207 -8.21 25.61 18.04
N GLU A 208 -8.82 25.84 19.21
CA GLU A 208 -9.51 27.10 19.43
C GLU A 208 -8.55 28.20 19.02
N PRO A 209 -8.94 29.11 18.11
CA PRO A 209 -8.07 30.20 17.72
C PRO A 209 -7.69 30.92 19.02
N ASP A 210 -6.39 30.97 19.28
CA ASP A 210 -5.79 31.63 20.44
C ASP A 210 -6.54 32.95 20.64
N GLN A 211 -7.34 33.06 21.69
CA GLN A 211 -8.05 34.31 21.98
C GLN A 211 -6.94 35.36 22.05
N PRO A 212 -6.97 36.43 21.26
CA PRO A 212 -5.94 37.44 21.33
C PRO A 212 -5.87 37.90 22.78
N ALA A 213 -4.68 37.76 23.36
CA ALA A 213 -4.45 38.22 24.72
C ALA A 213 -5.03 39.64 24.84
N PRO A 214 -5.81 39.95 25.91
CA PRO A 214 -6.38 41.26 26.07
C PRO A 214 -5.25 42.28 25.90
N ASN A 215 -5.45 43.20 24.93
CA ASN A 215 -4.49 44.26 24.65
C ASN A 215 -4.32 45.11 25.86
N ASP A 216 -3.37 44.82 26.72
CA ASP A 216 -2.90 45.63 27.83
C ASP A 216 -2.06 46.83 27.29
N LEU A 217 -2.64 47.55 26.32
CA LEU A 217 -2.06 48.80 25.86
C LEU A 217 -2.33 50.01 26.77
N ASP A 218 -3.24 49.87 27.73
CA ASP A 218 -3.61 50.94 28.68
C ASP A 218 -2.74 50.98 29.96
N ALA A 219 -1.85 50.00 30.16
CA ALA A 219 -1.00 49.95 31.37
C ALA A 219 0.29 50.79 31.30
N TRP A 220 0.60 51.43 30.15
CA TRP A 220 1.90 52.09 29.95
C TRP A 220 1.87 53.61 29.85
N PHE A 221 0.71 54.25 29.95
CA PHE A 221 0.66 55.74 30.00
C PHE A 221 -0.06 56.21 31.27
N PRO A 222 0.70 56.61 32.36
CA PRO A 222 0.12 57.37 33.42
C PRO A 222 -0.30 58.73 32.92
N ARG A 223 -1.61 59.04 32.96
CA ARG A 223 -2.11 60.41 32.67
C ARG A 223 -1.61 61.35 33.76
N SER A 224 -0.83 62.33 33.38
CA SER A 224 -0.46 63.49 34.20
C SER A 224 -1.61 64.49 34.27
#